data_8e702a676487eb897bcd116ec3879c91
#
_entry.id   8e702a676487eb897bcd116ec3879c91
#
_cell.length_a   1.000
_cell.length_b   1.000
_cell.length_c   1.000
_cell.angle_alpha   90.00
_cell.angle_beta   90.00
_cell.angle_gamma   90.00
#
_symmetry.space_group_name_H-M   'P 1'
#
loop_
_entity.id
_entity.type
_entity.pdbx_description
1 polymer ?
#
loop_
_entity_poly.entity_id
_entity_poly.type
_entity_poly.pdbx_seq_one_letter_code
_entity_poly.pdbx_strand_id
1 'polypeptide(L)'
;MRYIATRPRVAKNKGMNHGLFGCLTPGTALTEFQDWRDVAQLVYRNAKRHVTMYRSVVSFGEDTAKELLLTDRAAWQRYIENHIRTIAEKNGIRREHFQWAAALHREKSHPHLHVVFWDNSDEKARIRNPFTHPSVPNNIRRQMIKDTFADRIRAFGEEKNRAAAGLRQISDELVEDFERHMRLMGKE
;
A
#
# COMPACT_ATOMS: atom_id res chain seq x y z
N MET A 1 15.23 15.45 -0.29
CA MET A 1 13.89 16.10 -0.22
C MET A 1 13.58 16.95 -1.45
N ARG A 2 14.45 17.86 -1.92
CA ARG A 2 14.17 18.74 -3.07
C ARG A 2 13.61 18.00 -4.28
N TYR A 3 14.24 16.92 -4.73
CA TYR A 3 13.79 16.10 -5.85
C TYR A 3 12.33 15.62 -5.69
N ILE A 4 11.98 15.09 -4.53
CA ILE A 4 10.63 14.57 -4.25
C ILE A 4 9.61 15.72 -4.24
N ALA A 5 9.97 16.86 -3.65
CA ALA A 5 9.07 17.99 -3.41
C ALA A 5 8.74 18.81 -4.66
N THR A 6 9.72 18.99 -5.57
CA THR A 6 9.67 20.08 -6.59
C THR A 6 9.91 19.63 -8.03
N ARG A 7 10.10 18.31 -8.27
CA ARG A 7 10.33 17.78 -9.63
C ARG A 7 9.18 18.19 -10.58
N PRO A 8 9.46 18.37 -11.89
CA PRO A 8 8.40 18.46 -12.89
C PRO A 8 7.41 17.29 -12.76
N ARG A 9 6.11 17.55 -12.91
CA ARG A 9 5.00 16.62 -12.73
C ARG A 9 4.66 16.26 -11.28
N VAL A 10 5.30 16.83 -10.26
CA VAL A 10 4.80 16.72 -8.90
C VAL A 10 3.43 17.42 -8.81
N ALA A 11 2.47 16.76 -8.15
CA ALA A 11 1.16 17.34 -7.86
C ALA A 11 1.33 18.39 -6.74
N LYS A 12 1.44 19.64 -7.09
CA LYS A 12 1.72 20.74 -6.15
C LYS A 12 0.55 20.99 -5.20
N ASN A 13 0.86 21.48 -4.00
CA ASN A 13 -0.10 22.02 -3.06
C ASN A 13 -0.68 23.32 -3.63
N LYS A 14 -1.90 23.66 -3.25
CA LYS A 14 -2.56 24.87 -3.74
C LYS A 14 -1.74 26.12 -3.34
N GLY A 15 -1.39 26.94 -4.34
CA GLY A 15 -0.62 28.16 -4.11
C GLY A 15 0.87 27.95 -3.80
N MET A 16 1.40 26.72 -3.91
CA MET A 16 2.79 26.41 -3.56
C MET A 16 3.59 25.91 -4.76
N ASN A 17 4.92 25.96 -4.65
CA ASN A 17 5.84 25.47 -5.68
C ASN A 17 6.27 24.01 -5.46
N HIS A 18 5.68 23.32 -4.48
CA HIS A 18 5.99 21.93 -4.11
C HIS A 18 4.72 21.13 -3.82
N GLY A 19 4.85 19.81 -3.71
CA GLY A 19 3.75 18.87 -3.48
C GLY A 19 3.88 18.03 -2.21
N LEU A 20 4.71 18.44 -1.23
CA LEU A 20 4.89 17.67 -0.01
C LEU A 20 3.69 17.76 0.93
N PHE A 21 3.32 16.61 1.47
CA PHE A 21 2.34 16.42 2.53
C PHE A 21 2.76 15.25 3.43
N GLY A 22 2.16 15.09 4.58
CA GLY A 22 2.47 13.98 5.48
C GLY A 22 2.12 14.26 6.93
N CYS A 23 2.79 13.58 7.84
CA CYS A 23 2.60 13.74 9.28
C CYS A 23 3.96 13.77 9.98
N LEU A 24 4.31 14.92 10.53
CA LEU A 24 5.55 15.12 11.31
C LEU A 24 5.30 15.13 12.81
N THR A 25 4.04 15.18 13.24
CA THR A 25 3.63 15.03 14.63
C THR A 25 2.84 13.72 14.76
N PRO A 26 3.43 12.65 15.30
CA PRO A 26 2.77 11.36 15.39
C PRO A 26 1.39 11.46 16.04
N GLY A 27 0.42 10.73 15.47
CA GLY A 27 -0.96 10.71 15.99
C GLY A 27 -1.86 11.85 15.50
N THR A 28 -1.33 12.82 14.75
CA THR A 28 -2.14 13.86 14.09
C THR A 28 -2.59 13.45 12.69
N ALA A 29 -3.53 14.20 12.13
CA ALA A 29 -3.97 14.03 10.76
C ALA A 29 -2.85 14.43 9.77
N LEU A 30 -2.97 13.92 8.54
CA LEU A 30 -2.15 14.33 7.41
C LEU A 30 -2.29 15.84 7.18
N THR A 31 -1.16 16.51 6.94
CA THR A 31 -1.10 17.95 6.63
C THR A 31 -0.33 18.20 5.33
N GLU A 32 -0.69 19.28 4.62
CA GLU A 32 0.11 19.83 3.56
C GLU A 32 1.15 20.80 4.16
N PHE A 33 2.42 20.55 3.90
CA PHE A 33 3.47 21.40 4.48
C PHE A 33 3.50 22.77 3.78
N GLN A 34 3.80 23.82 4.52
CA GLN A 34 3.88 25.18 3.99
C GLN A 34 5.18 25.41 3.20
N ASP A 35 6.30 24.91 3.70
CA ASP A 35 7.59 24.94 3.00
C ASP A 35 8.26 23.56 3.03
N TRP A 36 8.65 23.07 1.87
CA TRP A 36 9.40 21.82 1.75
C TRP A 36 10.79 21.89 2.39
N ARG A 37 11.34 23.09 2.56
CA ARG A 37 12.65 23.30 3.16
C ARG A 37 12.65 22.95 4.65
N ASP A 38 11.56 23.20 5.36
CA ASP A 38 11.41 22.83 6.77
C ASP A 38 11.49 21.32 6.93
N VAL A 39 10.80 20.57 6.06
CA VAL A 39 10.88 19.11 6.02
C VAL A 39 12.30 18.66 5.66
N ALA A 40 12.94 19.32 4.70
CA ALA A 40 14.31 18.99 4.31
C ALA A 40 15.30 19.23 5.46
N GLN A 41 15.15 20.32 6.21
CA GLN A 41 15.98 20.61 7.39
C GLN A 41 15.77 19.58 8.51
N LEU A 42 14.51 19.15 8.75
CA LEU A 42 14.20 18.11 9.73
C LEU A 42 14.88 16.81 9.33
N VAL A 43 14.72 16.38 8.08
CA VAL A 43 15.39 15.17 7.55
C VAL A 43 16.90 15.26 7.69
N TYR A 44 17.49 16.42 7.39
CA TYR A 44 18.93 16.65 7.52
C TYR A 44 19.40 16.55 8.99
N ARG A 45 18.68 17.19 9.92
CA ARG A 45 18.98 17.10 11.37
C ARG A 45 18.90 15.67 11.87
N ASN A 46 17.87 14.94 11.47
CA ASN A 46 17.71 13.53 11.85
C ASN A 46 18.82 12.66 11.26
N ALA A 47 19.21 12.88 10.00
CA ALA A 47 20.34 12.17 9.40
C ALA A 47 21.67 12.43 10.15
N LYS A 48 21.91 13.67 10.62
CA LYS A 48 23.06 13.98 11.50
C LYS A 48 23.02 13.27 12.85
N ARG A 49 21.84 12.99 13.36
CA ARG A 49 21.63 12.20 14.58
C ARG A 49 21.66 10.68 14.32
N HIS A 50 22.02 10.25 13.11
CA HIS A 50 22.03 8.86 12.68
C HIS A 50 20.64 8.17 12.69
N VAL A 51 19.56 8.94 12.61
CA VAL A 51 18.22 8.38 12.43
C VAL A 51 18.12 7.75 11.06
N THR A 52 17.72 6.49 11.00
CA THR A 52 17.57 5.78 9.73
C THR A 52 16.39 6.33 8.93
N MET A 53 16.66 6.77 7.71
CA MET A 53 15.67 7.27 6.78
C MET A 53 15.31 6.20 5.76
N TYR A 54 14.04 5.83 5.71
CA TYR A 54 13.51 4.89 4.73
C TYR A 54 12.87 5.63 3.56
N ARG A 55 12.94 5.04 2.39
CA ARG A 55 12.23 5.51 1.19
C ARG A 55 11.41 4.38 0.61
N SER A 56 10.19 4.68 0.23
CA SER A 56 9.30 3.77 -0.47
C SER A 56 8.66 4.48 -1.67
N VAL A 57 8.26 3.70 -2.65
CA VAL A 57 7.46 4.16 -3.79
C VAL A 57 6.20 3.32 -3.84
N VAL A 58 5.05 3.98 -3.82
CA VAL A 58 3.75 3.35 -4.03
C VAL A 58 3.26 3.74 -5.40
N SER A 59 3.18 2.78 -6.30
CA SER A 59 2.85 3.00 -7.71
C SER A 59 1.80 2.02 -8.20
N PHE A 60 0.95 2.50 -9.11
CA PHE A 60 0.01 1.67 -9.87
C PHE A 60 0.19 1.95 -11.36
N GLY A 61 -0.11 0.96 -12.20
CA GLY A 61 -0.34 1.19 -13.62
C GLY A 61 -1.54 2.12 -13.83
N GLU A 62 -1.58 2.82 -14.95
CA GLU A 62 -2.62 3.82 -15.25
C GLU A 62 -4.04 3.26 -15.09
N ASP A 63 -4.30 2.07 -15.65
CA ASP A 63 -5.62 1.44 -15.59
C ASP A 63 -6.03 1.09 -14.17
N THR A 64 -5.13 0.50 -13.40
CA THR A 64 -5.39 0.18 -11.99
C THR A 64 -5.62 1.46 -11.17
N ALA A 65 -4.87 2.53 -11.42
CA ALA A 65 -5.08 3.80 -10.72
C ALA A 65 -6.46 4.40 -11.04
N LYS A 66 -6.92 4.33 -12.29
CA LYS A 66 -8.27 4.75 -12.70
C LYS A 66 -9.35 3.90 -12.03
N GLU A 67 -9.17 2.60 -12.02
CA GLU A 67 -10.08 1.64 -11.41
C GLU A 67 -10.22 1.83 -9.90
N LEU A 68 -9.14 2.20 -9.22
CA LEU A 68 -9.13 2.56 -7.80
C LEU A 68 -9.54 4.01 -7.54
N LEU A 69 -9.99 4.74 -8.58
CA LEU A 69 -10.38 6.16 -8.50
C LEU A 69 -9.26 7.06 -7.95
N LEU A 70 -8.00 6.70 -8.20
CA LEU A 70 -6.82 7.48 -7.83
C LEU A 70 -6.52 8.55 -8.90
N THR A 71 -7.53 9.35 -9.23
CA THR A 71 -7.50 10.31 -10.34
C THR A 71 -6.90 11.65 -9.98
N ASP A 72 -6.96 12.00 -8.71
CA ASP A 72 -6.48 13.28 -8.21
C ASP A 72 -5.60 13.14 -6.97
N ARG A 73 -5.03 14.25 -6.54
CA ARG A 73 -4.13 14.31 -5.39
C ARG A 73 -4.83 13.93 -4.07
N ALA A 74 -6.07 14.36 -3.88
CA ALA A 74 -6.82 14.07 -2.66
C ALA A 74 -7.12 12.58 -2.52
N ALA A 75 -7.45 11.91 -3.63
CA ALA A 75 -7.63 10.45 -3.65
C ALA A 75 -6.34 9.72 -3.24
N TRP A 76 -5.19 10.14 -3.76
CA TRP A 76 -3.90 9.58 -3.39
C TRP A 76 -3.51 9.85 -1.93
N GLN A 77 -3.86 11.03 -1.40
CA GLN A 77 -3.66 11.36 0.02
C GLN A 77 -4.47 10.43 0.92
N ARG A 78 -5.76 10.26 0.64
CA ARG A 78 -6.62 9.31 1.37
C ARG A 78 -6.11 7.87 1.26
N TYR A 79 -5.68 7.47 0.07
CA TYR A 79 -5.13 6.13 -0.14
C TYR A 79 -3.92 5.88 0.76
N ILE A 80 -2.92 6.77 0.71
CA ILE A 80 -1.72 6.56 1.53
C ILE A 80 -2.01 6.68 3.03
N GLU A 81 -2.90 7.55 3.46
CA GLU A 81 -3.29 7.71 4.86
C GLU A 81 -3.88 6.40 5.43
N ASN A 82 -4.69 5.70 4.63
CA ASN A 82 -5.25 4.39 5.01
C ASN A 82 -4.19 3.28 5.10
N HIS A 83 -3.11 3.38 4.32
CA HIS A 83 -2.10 2.32 4.22
C HIS A 83 -0.77 2.63 4.92
N ILE A 84 -0.55 3.88 5.33
CA ILE A 84 0.74 4.30 5.88
C ILE A 84 1.09 3.56 7.18
N ARG A 85 0.06 3.16 7.94
CA ARG A 85 0.24 2.35 9.14
C ARG A 85 0.88 1.00 8.83
N THR A 86 0.47 0.34 7.77
CA THR A 86 1.08 -0.92 7.32
C THR A 86 2.57 -0.76 7.05
N ILE A 87 2.97 0.37 6.44
CA ILE A 87 4.39 0.66 6.19
C ILE A 87 5.14 0.79 7.52
N ALA A 88 4.58 1.52 8.50
CA ALA A 88 5.19 1.69 9.82
C ALA A 88 5.37 0.35 10.55
N GLU A 89 4.27 -0.41 10.68
CA GLU A 89 4.23 -1.68 11.42
C GLU A 89 5.20 -2.73 10.84
N LYS A 90 5.22 -2.88 9.51
CA LYS A 90 6.13 -3.85 8.85
C LYS A 90 7.60 -3.46 8.96
N ASN A 91 7.91 -2.18 9.18
CA ASN A 91 9.27 -1.71 9.50
C ASN A 91 9.54 -1.69 11.02
N GLY A 92 8.62 -2.17 11.85
CA GLY A 92 8.76 -2.22 13.30
C GLY A 92 8.80 -0.82 13.95
N ILE A 93 8.18 0.17 13.31
CA ILE A 93 8.12 1.54 13.83
C ILE A 93 6.80 1.70 14.59
N ARG A 94 6.89 2.08 15.86
CA ARG A 94 5.72 2.35 16.69
C ARG A 94 5.02 3.62 16.23
N ARG A 95 3.67 3.63 16.31
CA ARG A 95 2.83 4.73 15.83
C ARG A 95 3.21 6.08 16.44
N GLU A 96 3.53 6.10 17.71
CA GLU A 96 3.92 7.30 18.46
C GLU A 96 5.28 7.89 18.08
N HIS A 97 6.06 7.17 17.26
CA HIS A 97 7.37 7.63 16.78
C HIS A 97 7.44 7.75 15.26
N PHE A 98 6.37 7.35 14.57
CA PHE A 98 6.35 7.32 13.12
C PHE A 98 6.13 8.71 12.53
N GLN A 99 7.09 9.18 11.78
CA GLN A 99 7.02 10.42 11.02
C GLN A 99 7.25 10.13 9.53
N TRP A 100 6.55 10.85 8.67
CA TRP A 100 6.64 10.64 7.23
C TRP A 100 6.28 11.88 6.43
N ALA A 101 6.81 11.95 5.20
CA ALA A 101 6.45 12.92 4.18
C ALA A 101 6.34 12.23 2.83
N ALA A 102 5.42 12.66 2.00
CA ALA A 102 5.19 12.11 0.67
C ALA A 102 4.90 13.20 -0.36
N ALA A 103 5.07 12.86 -1.63
CA ALA A 103 4.62 13.65 -2.75
C ALA A 103 4.14 12.76 -3.90
N LEU A 104 3.05 13.18 -4.57
CA LEU A 104 2.52 12.51 -5.75
C LEU A 104 3.23 13.02 -7.00
N HIS A 105 3.77 12.11 -7.78
CA HIS A 105 4.31 12.36 -9.12
C HIS A 105 3.33 11.84 -10.16
N ARG A 106 2.84 12.74 -11.02
CA ARG A 106 1.86 12.44 -12.07
C ARG A 106 2.55 12.02 -13.36
N GLU A 107 3.18 10.86 -13.37
CA GLU A 107 3.64 10.25 -14.61
C GLU A 107 2.44 9.57 -15.30
N LYS A 108 2.28 9.76 -16.62
CA LYS A 108 1.09 9.25 -17.35
C LYS A 108 0.88 7.76 -17.15
N SER A 109 1.91 6.97 -17.40
CA SER A 109 1.83 5.50 -17.34
C SER A 109 1.91 4.91 -15.93
N HIS A 110 2.52 5.64 -14.99
CA HIS A 110 2.82 5.14 -13.65
C HIS A 110 2.73 6.27 -12.61
N PRO A 111 1.53 6.75 -12.27
CA PRO A 111 1.39 7.68 -11.16
C PRO A 111 1.89 7.02 -9.88
N HIS A 112 2.66 7.76 -9.08
CA HIS A 112 3.28 7.18 -7.91
C HIS A 112 3.52 8.20 -6.80
N LEU A 113 3.48 7.70 -5.57
CA LEU A 113 3.90 8.44 -4.37
C LEU A 113 5.33 8.07 -4.02
N HIS A 114 6.17 9.07 -3.87
CA HIS A 114 7.40 8.93 -3.09
C HIS A 114 7.08 9.16 -1.62
N VAL A 115 7.44 8.22 -0.77
CA VAL A 115 7.26 8.30 0.67
C VAL A 115 8.63 8.24 1.34
N VAL A 116 8.92 9.19 2.21
CA VAL A 116 10.09 9.18 3.09
C VAL A 116 9.56 9.08 4.52
N PHE A 117 10.10 8.16 5.32
CA PHE A 117 9.63 7.95 6.66
C PHE A 117 10.76 7.53 7.60
N TRP A 118 10.54 7.69 8.89
CA TRP A 118 11.52 7.36 9.92
C TRP A 118 10.86 7.14 11.28
N ASP A 119 11.62 6.51 12.16
CA ASP A 119 11.32 6.40 13.58
C ASP A 119 12.01 7.56 14.31
N ASN A 120 11.23 8.42 14.95
CA ASN A 120 11.77 9.57 15.71
C ASN A 120 12.10 9.22 17.18
N SER A 121 12.06 7.94 17.55
CA SER A 121 12.53 7.51 18.87
C SER A 121 14.05 7.59 18.95
N ASP A 122 14.57 7.95 20.13
CA ASP A 122 16.01 7.97 20.36
C ASP A 122 16.64 6.56 20.41
N GLU A 123 15.82 5.53 20.68
CA GLU A 123 16.27 4.13 20.77
C GLU A 123 16.79 3.58 19.44
N LYS A 124 16.16 3.97 18.34
CA LYS A 124 16.53 3.46 17.01
C LYS A 124 17.56 4.29 16.24
N ALA A 125 17.97 5.43 16.76
CA ALA A 125 19.08 6.19 16.21
C ALA A 125 20.43 5.41 16.23
N ARG A 126 20.46 4.26 16.96
CA ARG A 126 21.67 3.43 17.15
C ARG A 126 21.64 2.10 16.40
N ILE A 127 20.72 1.88 15.45
CA ILE A 127 20.69 0.62 14.70
C ILE A 127 21.97 0.49 13.86
N ARG A 128 22.78 -0.53 14.18
CA ARG A 128 24.05 -0.80 13.48
C ARG A 128 23.84 -1.25 12.02
N ASN A 129 22.69 -1.81 11.70
CA ASN A 129 22.35 -2.24 10.35
C ASN A 129 21.02 -1.62 9.92
N PRO A 130 21.03 -0.50 9.17
CA PRO A 130 19.83 0.19 8.72
C PRO A 130 19.14 -0.50 7.53
N PHE A 131 19.68 -1.62 7.03
CA PHE A 131 19.10 -2.29 5.87
C PHE A 131 17.82 -3.01 6.26
N THR A 132 16.77 -2.70 5.52
CA THR A 132 15.50 -3.40 5.61
C THR A 132 15.67 -4.84 5.12
N HIS A 133 15.23 -5.82 5.91
CA HIS A 133 15.24 -7.20 5.46
C HIS A 133 14.42 -7.35 4.16
N PRO A 134 14.88 -8.10 3.15
CA PRO A 134 14.22 -8.21 1.84
C PRO A 134 12.74 -8.65 1.91
N SER A 135 12.34 -9.37 2.94
CA SER A 135 10.94 -9.78 3.14
C SER A 135 10.00 -8.62 3.50
N VAL A 136 10.50 -7.53 4.09
CA VAL A 136 9.68 -6.41 4.57
C VAL A 136 8.95 -5.70 3.42
N PRO A 137 9.60 -5.29 2.31
CA PRO A 137 8.91 -4.72 1.16
C PRO A 137 7.85 -5.66 0.57
N ASN A 138 8.15 -6.97 0.49
CA ASN A 138 7.20 -7.96 0.00
C ASN A 138 5.98 -8.11 0.93
N ASN A 139 6.19 -8.10 2.24
CA ASN A 139 5.11 -8.16 3.22
C ASN A 139 4.22 -6.90 3.18
N ILE A 140 4.83 -5.72 3.03
CA ILE A 140 4.08 -4.46 2.82
C ILE A 140 3.24 -4.57 1.56
N ARG A 141 3.85 -4.96 0.44
CA ARG A 141 3.16 -5.11 -0.85
C ARG A 141 1.99 -6.08 -0.77
N ARG A 142 2.19 -7.26 -0.18
CA ARG A 142 1.13 -8.26 -0.02
C ARG A 142 -0.03 -7.73 0.82
N GLN A 143 0.26 -7.06 1.93
CA GLN A 143 -0.76 -6.51 2.80
C GLN A 143 -1.54 -5.39 2.10
N MET A 144 -0.85 -4.45 1.45
CA MET A 144 -1.50 -3.36 0.71
C MET A 144 -2.37 -3.90 -0.43
N ILE A 145 -1.92 -4.92 -1.17
CA ILE A 145 -2.75 -5.58 -2.20
C ILE A 145 -3.99 -6.21 -1.57
N LYS A 146 -3.83 -6.95 -0.48
CA LYS A 146 -4.94 -7.58 0.23
C LYS A 146 -5.97 -6.55 0.70
N ASP A 147 -5.52 -5.46 1.29
CA ASP A 147 -6.39 -4.40 1.80
C ASP A 147 -7.09 -3.63 0.67
N THR A 148 -6.34 -3.31 -0.41
CA THR A 148 -6.86 -2.56 -1.56
C THR A 148 -7.91 -3.36 -2.36
N PHE A 149 -7.73 -4.67 -2.49
CA PHE A 149 -8.58 -5.55 -3.31
C PHE A 149 -9.40 -6.54 -2.48
N ALA A 150 -9.62 -6.26 -1.19
CA ALA A 150 -10.29 -7.17 -0.26
C ALA A 150 -11.66 -7.65 -0.77
N ASP A 151 -12.48 -6.75 -1.29
CA ASP A 151 -13.81 -7.07 -1.78
C ASP A 151 -13.77 -7.94 -3.04
N ARG A 152 -12.83 -7.69 -3.95
CA ARG A 152 -12.64 -8.52 -5.15
C ARG A 152 -12.14 -9.92 -4.81
N ILE A 153 -11.17 -10.01 -3.88
CA ILE A 153 -10.64 -11.29 -3.42
C ILE A 153 -11.76 -12.13 -2.80
N ARG A 154 -12.63 -11.48 -2.00
CA ARG A 154 -13.80 -12.13 -1.40
C ARG A 154 -14.79 -12.59 -2.47
N ALA A 155 -15.22 -11.72 -3.39
CA ALA A 155 -16.14 -12.06 -4.47
C ALA A 155 -15.63 -13.22 -5.33
N PHE A 156 -14.34 -13.18 -5.69
CA PHE A 156 -13.70 -14.27 -6.44
C PHE A 156 -13.70 -15.60 -5.65
N GLY A 157 -13.45 -15.54 -4.33
CA GLY A 157 -13.51 -16.69 -3.44
C GLY A 157 -14.91 -17.31 -3.39
N GLU A 158 -15.95 -16.49 -3.30
CA GLU A 158 -17.36 -16.93 -3.30
C GLU A 158 -17.77 -17.55 -4.65
N GLU A 159 -17.33 -16.95 -5.77
CA GLU A 159 -17.58 -17.50 -7.10
C GLU A 159 -16.90 -18.86 -7.29
N LYS A 160 -15.63 -18.97 -6.90
CA LYS A 160 -14.89 -20.24 -6.92
C LYS A 160 -15.60 -21.31 -6.08
N ASN A 161 -16.06 -20.97 -4.88
CA ASN A 161 -16.75 -21.91 -4.01
C ASN A 161 -18.09 -22.38 -4.62
N ARG A 162 -18.85 -21.45 -5.23
CA ARG A 162 -20.10 -21.81 -5.95
C ARG A 162 -19.82 -22.73 -7.13
N ALA A 163 -18.80 -22.44 -7.93
CA ALA A 163 -18.40 -23.30 -9.05
C ALA A 163 -17.98 -24.70 -8.57
N ALA A 164 -17.20 -24.79 -7.49
CA ALA A 164 -16.79 -26.06 -6.92
C ALA A 164 -17.97 -26.87 -6.35
N ALA A 165 -18.95 -26.21 -5.72
CA ALA A 165 -20.18 -26.84 -5.25
C ALA A 165 -21.02 -27.40 -6.42
N GLY A 166 -21.18 -26.60 -7.49
CA GLY A 166 -21.87 -27.03 -8.70
C GLY A 166 -21.23 -28.26 -9.36
N LEU A 167 -19.89 -28.31 -9.45
CA LEU A 167 -19.17 -29.45 -9.98
C LEU A 167 -19.35 -30.71 -9.11
N ARG A 168 -19.37 -30.58 -7.78
CA ARG A 168 -19.65 -31.71 -6.89
C ARG A 168 -21.05 -32.24 -7.10
N GLN A 169 -22.05 -31.35 -7.16
CA GLN A 169 -23.44 -31.75 -7.40
C GLN A 169 -23.58 -32.52 -8.72
N ILE A 170 -23.01 -32.03 -9.82
CA ILE A 170 -23.02 -32.69 -11.11
C ILE A 170 -22.33 -34.07 -11.02
N SER A 171 -21.21 -34.16 -10.31
CA SER A 171 -20.50 -35.41 -10.09
C SER A 171 -21.37 -36.44 -9.32
N ASP A 172 -22.04 -35.99 -8.26
CA ASP A 172 -22.91 -36.85 -7.46
C ASP A 172 -24.11 -37.32 -8.28
N GLU A 173 -24.76 -36.45 -9.06
CA GLU A 173 -25.85 -36.80 -9.98
C GLU A 173 -25.41 -37.84 -11.02
N LEU A 174 -24.21 -37.66 -11.61
CA LEU A 174 -23.66 -38.64 -12.58
C LEU A 174 -23.40 -40.01 -11.94
N VAL A 175 -22.89 -40.04 -10.71
CA VAL A 175 -22.67 -41.28 -9.97
C VAL A 175 -24.02 -41.99 -9.68
N GLU A 176 -25.02 -41.25 -9.20
CA GLU A 176 -26.37 -41.78 -8.96
C GLU A 176 -27.01 -42.33 -10.24
N ASP A 177 -26.90 -41.61 -11.36
CA ASP A 177 -27.44 -42.07 -12.65
C ASP A 177 -26.71 -43.31 -13.13
N PHE A 178 -25.39 -43.38 -12.99
CA PHE A 178 -24.61 -44.57 -13.33
C PHE A 178 -25.02 -45.77 -12.48
N GLU A 179 -25.14 -45.60 -11.16
CA GLU A 179 -25.58 -46.68 -10.26
C GLU A 179 -27.00 -47.15 -10.58
N ARG A 180 -27.91 -46.23 -10.95
CA ARG A 180 -29.27 -46.55 -11.40
C ARG A 180 -29.23 -47.37 -12.66
N HIS A 181 -28.43 -46.98 -13.64
CA HIS A 181 -28.27 -47.72 -14.90
C HIS A 181 -27.71 -49.12 -14.68
N MET A 182 -26.68 -49.25 -13.86
CA MET A 182 -26.08 -50.57 -13.52
C MET A 182 -27.08 -51.49 -12.81
N ARG A 183 -27.94 -50.97 -11.94
CA ARG A 183 -29.03 -51.75 -11.28
C ARG A 183 -30.09 -52.23 -12.26
N LEU A 184 -30.35 -51.49 -13.30
CA LEU A 184 -31.32 -51.91 -14.36
C LEU A 184 -30.74 -53.02 -15.23
N MET A 185 -29.46 -52.90 -15.62
CA MET A 185 -28.75 -53.88 -16.45
C MET A 185 -28.47 -55.22 -15.70
N GLY A 186 -28.33 -55.20 -14.40
CA GLY A 186 -28.09 -56.39 -13.59
C GLY A 186 -29.35 -57.18 -13.20
N LYS A 187 -30.53 -56.84 -13.75
CA LYS A 187 -31.80 -57.53 -13.55
C LYS A 187 -32.26 -58.33 -14.77
N GLU A 188 -31.45 -58.41 -15.81
CA GLU A 188 -31.60 -59.30 -16.94
C GLU A 188 -30.68 -60.56 -16.75
#